data_6e083245cf38beb6c3fa591ed1f029f1
#
_entry.id   6e083245cf38beb6c3fa591ed1f029f1
#
_cell.length_a   1.000
_cell.length_b   1.000
_cell.length_c   1.000
_cell.angle_alpha   90.00
_cell.angle_beta   90.00
_cell.angle_gamma   90.00
#
_symmetry.space_group_name_H-M   'P 1'
#
loop_
_entity.id
_entity.type
_entity.pdbx_description
1 polymer ?
#
loop_
_entity_poly.entity_id
_entity_poly.type
_entity_poly.pdbx_seq_one_letter_code
_entity_poly.pdbx_strand_id
1 'polypeptide(L)'
;MLIPRKVKHRKQHHPSRSGAATGGTRVAFGEYGIQALEHAYVTNRQIEAARIAMTRHIRRGGKVWINIYPDRPITKKPAETRMGSGKGSPEWWIANVKPGRVLFELSFPNEQIARQALTRAIHKLPMKCRIVTREAGDI
;
A
#
# COMPACT_ATOMS: atom_id res chain seq x y z
N MET A 1 10.90 -7.65 4.41
CA MET A 1 9.59 -7.01 4.33
C MET A 1 9.55 -5.74 5.19
N LEU A 2 8.69 -4.80 4.81
CA LEU A 2 8.58 -3.53 5.54
C LEU A 2 7.91 -3.74 6.90
N ILE A 3 8.62 -3.42 7.96
CA ILE A 3 8.08 -3.38 9.31
C ILE A 3 8.76 -2.24 10.08
N PRO A 4 8.08 -1.63 11.08
CA PRO A 4 8.73 -0.62 11.90
C PRO A 4 9.83 -1.21 12.77
N ARG A 5 10.94 -0.50 12.93
CA ARG A 5 12.02 -0.92 13.82
C ARG A 5 11.63 -0.84 15.28
N LYS A 6 10.92 0.22 15.63
CA LYS A 6 10.42 0.43 17.00
C LYS A 6 8.97 0.81 16.94
N VAL A 7 8.20 0.27 17.88
CA VAL A 7 6.80 0.67 18.06
C VAL A 7 6.57 0.97 19.53
N LYS A 8 5.86 2.05 19.76
CA LYS A 8 5.49 2.45 21.13
C LYS A 8 4.56 1.41 21.76
N HIS A 9 3.65 0.88 20.97
CA HIS A 9 2.74 -0.20 21.37
C HIS A 9 2.69 -1.26 20.28
N ARG A 10 3.03 -2.49 20.64
CA ARG A 10 3.01 -3.61 19.70
C ARG A 10 1.60 -4.06 19.33
N LYS A 11 0.64 -3.83 20.24
CA LYS A 11 -0.77 -4.16 20.03
C LYS A 11 -1.56 -2.87 20.07
N GLN A 12 -2.36 -2.64 19.06
CA GLN A 12 -3.12 -1.41 18.90
C GLN A 12 -4.55 -1.73 18.47
N HIS A 13 -5.45 -0.78 18.70
CA HIS A 13 -6.79 -0.88 18.17
C HIS A 13 -6.76 -0.79 16.64
N HIS A 14 -7.72 -1.43 15.99
CA HIS A 14 -7.83 -1.34 14.54
C HIS A 14 -8.07 0.11 14.11
N PRO A 15 -7.38 0.58 13.07
CA PRO A 15 -7.57 1.95 12.60
C PRO A 15 -8.97 2.13 11.99
N SER A 16 -9.42 3.39 11.97
CA SER A 16 -10.71 3.75 11.41
C SER A 16 -10.78 3.44 9.92
N ARG A 17 -11.93 2.92 9.48
CA ARG A 17 -12.23 2.67 8.08
C ARG A 17 -13.04 3.77 7.43
N SER A 18 -13.37 4.83 8.17
CA SER A 18 -14.19 5.90 7.64
C SER A 18 -13.36 7.04 7.06
N GLY A 19 -13.98 7.80 6.17
CA GLY A 19 -13.40 8.99 5.60
C GLY A 19 -12.58 8.76 4.33
N ALA A 20 -12.12 9.86 3.74
CA ALA A 20 -11.25 9.87 2.58
C ALA A 20 -9.86 10.36 2.97
N ALA A 21 -8.89 10.11 2.12
CA ALA A 21 -7.53 10.58 2.34
C ALA A 21 -7.48 12.12 2.28
N THR A 22 -6.78 12.72 3.25
CA THR A 22 -6.60 14.18 3.31
C THR A 22 -5.27 14.60 2.71
N GLY A 23 -4.34 13.67 2.51
CA GLY A 23 -3.05 13.93 1.89
C GLY A 23 -2.61 12.75 1.05
N GLY A 24 -1.56 12.94 0.25
CA GLY A 24 -1.05 11.89 -0.63
C GLY A 24 -2.04 11.48 -1.71
N THR A 25 -2.82 12.42 -2.23
CA THR A 25 -3.87 12.16 -3.22
C THR A 25 -3.44 12.44 -4.66
N ARG A 26 -2.20 12.90 -4.84
CA ARG A 26 -1.65 13.24 -6.16
C ARG A 26 -0.32 12.54 -6.38
N VAL A 27 0.01 12.33 -7.65
CA VAL A 27 1.33 11.83 -8.03
C VAL A 27 2.33 12.96 -7.79
N ALA A 28 3.31 12.70 -6.92
CA ALA A 28 4.27 13.72 -6.47
C ALA A 28 5.68 13.51 -7.00
N PHE A 29 6.12 12.27 -7.12
CA PHE A 29 7.51 11.92 -7.46
C PHE A 29 7.66 11.35 -8.86
N GLY A 30 6.74 10.49 -9.28
CA GLY A 30 6.78 9.84 -10.58
C GLY A 30 5.87 10.51 -11.59
N GLU A 31 5.60 9.78 -12.65
CA GLU A 31 4.71 10.20 -13.73
C GLU A 31 3.35 9.49 -13.64
N TYR A 32 3.34 8.29 -13.10
CA TYR A 32 2.17 7.43 -12.97
C TYR A 32 2.05 6.94 -11.55
N GLY A 33 0.84 6.64 -11.13
CA GLY A 33 0.61 6.12 -9.80
C GLY A 33 -0.60 5.21 -9.71
N ILE A 34 -0.71 4.53 -8.56
CA ILE A 34 -1.86 3.71 -8.21
C ILE A 34 -2.60 4.43 -7.10
N GLN A 35 -3.86 4.78 -7.35
CA GLN A 35 -4.72 5.45 -6.38
C GLN A 35 -5.80 4.49 -5.90
N ALA A 36 -6.00 4.43 -4.58
CA ALA A 36 -7.04 3.62 -3.97
C ALA A 36 -8.42 4.23 -4.23
N LEU A 37 -9.37 3.38 -4.58
CA LEU A 37 -10.78 3.77 -4.74
C LEU A 37 -11.63 3.34 -3.55
N GLU A 38 -11.10 2.44 -2.72
CA GLU A 38 -11.79 1.92 -1.55
C GLU A 38 -10.86 1.96 -0.35
N HIS A 39 -11.44 1.88 0.83
CA HIS A 39 -10.67 1.70 2.05
C HIS A 39 -10.15 0.27 2.14
N ALA A 40 -8.90 0.10 2.59
CA ALA A 40 -8.34 -1.21 2.87
C ALA A 40 -7.19 -1.14 3.87
N TYR A 41 -6.97 -2.26 4.54
CA TYR A 41 -5.74 -2.52 5.28
C TYR A 41 -4.79 -3.27 4.37
N VAL A 42 -3.72 -2.61 3.96
CA VAL A 42 -2.74 -3.22 3.05
C VAL A 42 -1.60 -3.78 3.88
N THR A 43 -1.39 -5.08 3.81
CA THR A 43 -0.34 -5.74 4.58
C THR A 43 1.04 -5.49 4.00
N ASN A 44 2.07 -5.62 4.82
CA ASN A 44 3.45 -5.51 4.36
C ASN A 44 3.78 -6.53 3.25
N ARG A 45 3.16 -7.70 3.29
CA ARG A 45 3.32 -8.72 2.24
C ARG A 45 2.71 -8.27 0.91
N GLN A 46 1.54 -7.65 0.96
CA GLN A 46 0.87 -7.13 -0.23
C GLN A 46 1.67 -5.97 -0.85
N ILE A 47 2.20 -5.08 -0.02
CA ILE A 47 3.05 -3.98 -0.49
C ILE A 47 4.28 -4.54 -1.21
N GLU A 48 4.93 -5.52 -0.61
CA GLU A 48 6.13 -6.15 -1.20
C GLU A 48 5.79 -6.87 -2.50
N ALA A 49 4.68 -7.60 -2.54
CA ALA A 49 4.23 -8.30 -3.75
C ALA A 49 3.95 -7.33 -4.89
N ALA A 50 3.30 -6.21 -4.61
CA ALA A 50 3.01 -5.18 -5.60
C ALA A 50 4.30 -4.55 -6.13
N ARG A 51 5.24 -4.23 -5.24
CA ARG A 51 6.55 -3.68 -5.63
C ARG A 51 7.30 -4.64 -6.57
N ILE A 52 7.33 -5.90 -6.21
CA ILE A 52 8.02 -6.92 -7.02
C ILE A 52 7.35 -7.05 -8.39
N ALA A 53 6.01 -7.05 -8.44
CA ALA A 53 5.29 -7.15 -9.70
C ALA A 53 5.62 -5.99 -10.64
N MET A 54 5.70 -4.76 -10.11
CA MET A 54 6.08 -3.59 -10.91
C MET A 54 7.52 -3.68 -11.38
N THR A 55 8.45 -3.94 -10.48
CA THR A 55 9.89 -3.95 -10.82
C THR A 55 10.23 -5.05 -11.81
N ARG A 56 9.60 -6.21 -11.72
CA ARG A 56 9.81 -7.28 -12.71
C ARG A 56 9.34 -6.89 -14.09
N HIS A 57 8.25 -6.15 -14.18
CA HIS A 57 7.70 -5.78 -15.48
C HIS A 57 8.51 -4.68 -16.18
N ILE A 58 8.97 -3.69 -15.44
CA ILE A 58 9.80 -2.62 -16.00
C ILE A 58 11.28 -2.98 -16.07
N ARG A 59 11.70 -3.98 -15.31
CA ARG A 59 13.09 -4.45 -15.21
C ARG A 59 14.05 -3.32 -14.87
N ARG A 60 14.78 -2.79 -15.87
CA ARG A 60 15.77 -1.73 -15.69
C ARG A 60 15.27 -0.42 -16.28
N GLY A 61 15.75 0.71 -15.76
CA GLY A 61 15.52 2.02 -16.34
C GLY A 61 14.34 2.79 -15.79
N GLY A 62 13.62 2.24 -14.83
CA GLY A 62 12.53 2.94 -14.17
C GLY A 62 12.78 3.14 -12.69
N LYS A 63 11.93 3.95 -12.07
CA LYS A 63 11.95 4.17 -10.63
C LYS A 63 10.57 3.89 -10.06
N VAL A 64 10.54 3.34 -8.86
CA VAL A 64 9.31 3.04 -8.12
C VAL A 64 9.40 3.71 -6.75
N TRP A 65 8.34 4.39 -6.36
CA TRP A 65 8.20 4.97 -5.02
C TRP A 65 7.04 4.27 -4.31
N ILE A 66 7.25 3.95 -3.04
CA ILE A 66 6.22 3.42 -2.16
C ILE A 66 5.81 4.53 -1.21
N ASN A 67 4.57 4.99 -1.33
CA ASN A 67 4.09 6.15 -0.57
C ASN A 67 3.34 5.77 0.70
N ILE A 68 3.20 4.48 0.97
CA ILE A 68 2.55 3.98 2.19
C ILE A 68 3.54 3.14 2.98
N TYR A 69 3.32 3.08 4.28
CA TYR A 69 4.18 2.28 5.17
C TYR A 69 3.32 1.49 6.16
N PRO A 70 3.60 0.20 6.34
CA PRO A 70 2.83 -0.65 7.26
C PRO A 70 3.29 -0.44 8.70
N ASP A 71 2.74 0.56 9.35
CA ASP A 71 3.12 0.96 10.71
C ASP A 71 2.14 0.52 11.78
N ARG A 72 1.03 -0.12 11.41
CA ARG A 72 0.01 -0.58 12.35
C ARG A 72 0.03 -2.09 12.49
N PRO A 73 0.12 -2.63 13.73
CA PRO A 73 0.07 -4.07 13.92
C PRO A 73 -1.38 -4.58 13.89
N ILE A 74 -1.58 -5.76 13.31
CA ILE A 74 -2.83 -6.49 13.40
C ILE A 74 -2.54 -7.82 14.09
N THR A 75 -3.37 -8.18 15.05
CA THR A 75 -3.27 -9.44 15.76
C THR A 75 -4.35 -10.40 15.28
N LYS A 76 -3.98 -11.68 15.21
CA LYS A 76 -4.91 -12.75 14.92
C LYS A 76 -4.96 -13.68 16.12
N LYS A 77 -6.16 -13.98 16.59
CA LYS A 77 -6.30 -14.99 17.65
C LYS A 77 -6.00 -16.36 17.06
N PRO A 78 -5.11 -17.15 17.67
CA PRO A 78 -4.95 -18.55 17.28
C PRO A 78 -6.29 -19.28 17.41
N ALA A 79 -6.53 -20.26 16.54
CA ALA A 79 -7.77 -21.02 16.55
C ALA A 79 -8.01 -21.71 17.90
N GLU A 80 -6.95 -22.02 18.63
CA GLU A 80 -6.99 -22.69 19.93
C GLU A 80 -7.12 -21.72 21.11
N THR A 81 -7.09 -20.43 20.88
CA THR A 81 -7.15 -19.44 21.96
C THR A 81 -8.56 -19.38 22.52
N ARG A 82 -8.70 -19.63 23.83
CA ARG A 82 -9.98 -19.52 24.51
C ARG A 82 -10.36 -18.05 24.68
N MET A 83 -11.67 -17.78 24.74
CA MET A 83 -12.20 -16.47 25.03
C MET A 83 -11.65 -15.95 26.36
N GLY A 84 -11.25 -14.69 26.37
CA GLY A 84 -10.75 -14.05 27.58
C GLY A 84 -9.25 -14.17 27.82
N SER A 85 -8.53 -14.91 27.00
CA SER A 85 -7.08 -15.07 27.15
C SER A 85 -6.25 -13.89 26.62
N GLY A 86 -6.89 -12.77 26.29
CA GLY A 86 -6.23 -11.57 25.85
C GLY A 86 -5.95 -11.52 24.36
N LYS A 87 -5.31 -10.42 23.95
CA LYS A 87 -4.97 -10.16 22.56
C LYS A 87 -3.73 -10.96 22.17
N GLY A 88 -3.79 -11.67 21.04
CA GLY A 88 -2.66 -12.43 20.53
C GLY A 88 -1.48 -11.54 20.13
N SER A 89 -0.35 -12.17 19.78
CA SER A 89 0.83 -11.46 19.28
C SER A 89 0.53 -10.84 17.91
N PRO A 90 1.16 -9.71 17.57
CA PRO A 90 1.03 -9.14 16.23
C PRO A 90 1.53 -10.13 15.17
N GLU A 91 0.72 -10.40 14.16
CA GLU A 91 1.09 -11.29 13.04
C GLU A 91 1.41 -10.52 11.78
N TRP A 92 0.73 -9.40 11.58
CA TRP A 92 0.91 -8.59 10.39
C TRP A 92 1.09 -7.13 10.75
N TRP A 93 1.77 -6.46 9.86
CA TRP A 93 1.84 -5.00 9.85
C TRP A 93 1.05 -4.51 8.66
N ILE A 94 0.24 -3.48 8.86
CA ILE A 94 -0.62 -2.93 7.82
C ILE A 94 -0.44 -1.43 7.66
N ALA A 95 -0.74 -0.95 6.46
CA ALA A 95 -0.98 0.45 6.18
C ALA A 95 -2.48 0.66 6.08
N ASN A 96 -3.00 1.67 6.80
CA ASN A 96 -4.40 2.04 6.71
C ASN A 96 -4.58 2.96 5.50
N VAL A 97 -5.21 2.45 4.45
CA VAL A 97 -5.39 3.18 3.21
C VAL A 97 -6.83 3.64 3.08
N LYS A 98 -7.00 4.93 2.88
CA LYS A 98 -8.32 5.54 2.64
C LYS A 98 -8.50 5.84 1.17
N PRO A 99 -9.75 5.89 0.67
CA PRO A 99 -10.00 6.24 -0.73
C PRO A 99 -9.34 7.57 -1.12
N GLY A 100 -8.74 7.60 -2.28
CA GLY A 100 -8.02 8.77 -2.78
C GLY A 100 -6.51 8.74 -2.59
N ARG A 101 -6.01 7.89 -1.70
CA ARG A 101 -4.56 7.81 -1.45
C ARG A 101 -3.82 7.21 -2.63
N VAL A 102 -2.73 7.85 -3.04
CA VAL A 102 -1.80 7.30 -4.02
C VAL A 102 -0.80 6.41 -3.29
N LEU A 103 -0.83 5.13 -3.60
CA LEU A 103 -0.06 4.10 -2.88
C LEU A 103 1.35 3.94 -3.42
N PHE A 104 1.48 3.88 -4.73
CA PHE A 104 2.73 3.68 -5.44
C PHE A 104 2.84 4.68 -6.58
N GLU A 105 4.06 5.03 -6.90
CA GLU A 105 4.34 5.85 -8.07
C GLU A 105 5.43 5.20 -8.90
N LEU A 106 5.40 5.48 -10.19
CA LEU A 106 6.28 4.88 -11.17
C LEU A 106 6.75 5.94 -12.16
N SER A 107 8.02 5.93 -12.48
CA SER A 107 8.57 6.70 -13.59
C SER A 107 9.20 5.73 -14.58
N PHE A 108 8.73 5.77 -15.83
CA PHE A 108 9.22 4.91 -16.90
C PHE A 108 8.93 5.56 -18.26
N PRO A 109 9.86 5.48 -19.22
CA PRO A 109 9.71 6.21 -20.49
C PRO A 109 8.53 5.78 -21.36
N ASN A 110 8.21 4.47 -21.36
CA ASN A 110 7.13 3.93 -22.18
C ASN A 110 5.84 3.85 -21.37
N GLU A 111 4.84 4.64 -21.75
CA GLU A 111 3.55 4.70 -21.04
C GLU A 111 2.84 3.35 -21.02
N GLN A 112 2.82 2.64 -22.13
CA GLN A 112 2.12 1.35 -22.22
C GLN A 112 2.71 0.34 -21.25
N ILE A 113 4.04 0.24 -21.21
CA ILE A 113 4.72 -0.67 -20.29
C ILE A 113 4.51 -0.24 -18.85
N ALA A 114 4.56 1.06 -18.57
CA ALA A 114 4.28 1.59 -17.23
C ALA A 114 2.88 1.23 -16.77
N ARG A 115 1.86 1.40 -17.61
CA ARG A 115 0.49 1.04 -17.27
C ARG A 115 0.32 -0.46 -17.04
N GLN A 116 0.99 -1.28 -17.82
CA GLN A 116 0.97 -2.74 -17.61
C GLN A 116 1.60 -3.11 -16.27
N ALA A 117 2.72 -2.49 -15.91
CA ALA A 117 3.38 -2.72 -14.64
C ALA A 117 2.46 -2.36 -13.46
N LEU A 118 1.80 -1.21 -13.54
CA LEU A 118 0.86 -0.77 -12.50
C LEU A 118 -0.36 -1.70 -12.41
N THR A 119 -0.87 -2.18 -13.54
CA THR A 119 -1.99 -3.12 -13.56
C THR A 119 -1.61 -4.43 -12.85
N ARG A 120 -0.40 -4.92 -13.08
CA ARG A 120 0.08 -6.13 -12.39
C ARG A 120 0.19 -5.91 -10.88
N ALA A 121 0.64 -4.73 -10.47
CA ALA A 121 0.71 -4.38 -9.05
C ALA A 121 -0.68 -4.29 -8.41
N ILE A 122 -1.64 -3.71 -9.12
CA ILE A 122 -3.01 -3.59 -8.63
C ILE A 122 -3.60 -4.97 -8.31
N HIS A 123 -3.29 -5.98 -9.11
CA HIS A 123 -3.78 -7.34 -8.87
C HIS A 123 -3.26 -7.95 -7.57
N LYS A 124 -2.20 -7.39 -6.98
CA LYS A 124 -1.67 -7.83 -5.68
C LYS A 124 -2.26 -7.10 -4.50
N LEU A 125 -3.09 -6.09 -4.75
CA LEU A 125 -3.68 -5.27 -3.70
C LEU A 125 -5.11 -5.74 -3.38
N PRO A 126 -5.57 -5.55 -2.13
CA PRO A 126 -6.86 -6.10 -1.67
C PRO A 126 -8.08 -5.26 -2.02
N MET A 127 -7.90 -4.09 -2.63
CA MET A 127 -8.99 -3.17 -2.93
C MET A 127 -8.96 -2.74 -4.38
N LYS A 128 -10.04 -2.08 -4.78
CA LYS A 128 -10.09 -1.47 -6.10
C LYS A 128 -9.18 -0.26 -6.16
N CYS A 129 -8.42 -0.18 -7.24
CA CYS A 129 -7.49 0.90 -7.50
C CYS A 129 -7.63 1.35 -8.94
N ARG A 130 -7.13 2.55 -9.22
CA ARG A 130 -7.01 3.05 -10.59
C ARG A 130 -5.61 3.60 -10.83
N ILE A 131 -5.25 3.67 -12.09
CA ILE A 131 -3.99 4.30 -12.50
C ILE A 131 -4.25 5.80 -12.66
N VAL A 132 -3.40 6.60 -12.05
CA VAL A 132 -3.45 8.06 -12.16
C VAL A 132 -2.14 8.55 -12.76
N THR A 133 -2.20 9.70 -13.41
CA THR A 133 -1.02 10.34 -14.00
C THR A 133 -0.79 11.68 -13.33
N ARG A 134 0.43 12.19 -13.44
CA ARG A 134 0.72 13.54 -13.00
C ARG A 134 0.00 14.51 -13.92
N GLU A 135 -0.80 15.39 -13.35
CA GLU A 135 -1.50 16.40 -14.12
C GLU A 135 -0.57 17.52 -14.57
N ALA A 136 -0.90 18.13 -15.71
CA ALA A 136 -0.17 19.30 -16.20
C ALA A 136 -0.27 20.43 -15.16
N GLY A 137 0.88 20.95 -14.73
CA GLY A 137 0.93 21.96 -13.68
C GLY A 137 1.18 21.41 -12.28
N ASP A 138 1.10 20.13 -12.07
CA ASP A 138 1.44 19.46 -10.82
C ASP A 138 2.96 19.22 -10.80
N ILE A 139 3.67 20.20 -10.35
CA ILE A 139 5.13 20.12 -10.29
C ILE A 139 5.59 20.00 -8.84
#